data_6ee0b735472142b2a841fc1d69560805
#
_entry.id   6ee0b735472142b2a841fc1d69560805
#
_cell.length_a   1.000
_cell.length_b   1.000
_cell.length_c   1.000
_cell.angle_alpha   90.00
_cell.angle_beta   90.00
_cell.angle_gamma   90.00
#
_symmetry.space_group_name_H-M   'P 1'
#
loop_
_entity.id
_entity.type
_entity.pdbx_description
1 polymer ?
#
loop_
_entity_poly.entity_id
_entity_poly.type
_entity_poly.pdbx_seq_one_letter_code
_entity_poly.pdbx_strand_id
1 'polypeptide(L)'
;YHDLITFGTAAMFIEEDEEDFIKFSTRHIDEVYIAENDKGRIDTIYRRFNLSARAVVQKFGTAVSQDILILEKKDPYKEVEIVHAVYPRADFDPNKKDKKNMPFESVYMEYKNGNELSVSGFKEFPFVVPRYLKASHEIYGRSPAMTALPDVKMLNEMVKTTIKAAQKQVDPPLLVPDDGFLLPVRTVPGGLNFYRSGTRDRIEPLNIGANNPLGLNMEEQRRDSIRAVFYVNQLMMQDGPQMTATEVIQRNEEKMRLLG
;
A
#
# COMPACT_ATOMS: atom_id res chain seq x y z
N TYR A 1 -5.88 1.20 -9.61
CA TYR A 1 -5.78 2.58 -9.10
C TYR A 1 -5.14 2.64 -7.71
N HIS A 2 -5.50 1.74 -6.79
CA HIS A 2 -4.92 1.74 -5.44
C HIS A 2 -3.39 1.72 -5.46
N ASP A 3 -2.80 0.76 -6.16
CA ASP A 3 -1.34 0.61 -6.26
C ASP A 3 -0.68 1.82 -6.94
N LEU A 4 -1.35 2.39 -7.94
CA LEU A 4 -0.83 3.57 -8.65
C LEU A 4 -0.73 4.80 -7.73
N ILE A 5 -1.75 5.03 -6.89
CA ILE A 5 -1.77 6.15 -5.96
C ILE A 5 -0.84 5.91 -4.77
N THR A 6 -0.73 4.66 -4.30
CA THR A 6 0.07 4.31 -3.12
C THR A 6 1.55 4.12 -3.45
N PHE A 7 1.85 3.36 -4.50
CA PHE A 7 3.22 2.96 -4.86
C PHE A 7 3.74 3.61 -6.15
N GLY A 8 2.90 4.35 -6.87
CA GLY A 8 3.29 5.05 -8.10
C GLY A 8 3.38 4.16 -9.34
N THR A 9 3.21 2.86 -9.20
CA THR A 9 3.24 1.88 -10.28
C THR A 9 2.17 0.83 -10.02
N ALA A 10 1.45 0.45 -11.06
CA ALA A 10 0.49 -0.65 -11.02
C ALA A 10 0.79 -1.62 -12.16
N ALA A 11 0.37 -2.87 -12.02
CA ALA A 11 0.50 -3.86 -13.07
C ALA A 11 -0.83 -4.57 -13.30
N MET A 12 -1.25 -4.62 -14.56
CA MET A 12 -2.45 -5.33 -14.99
C MET A 12 -2.08 -6.30 -16.09
N PHE A 13 -2.43 -7.55 -15.89
CA PHE A 13 -2.26 -8.62 -16.87
C PHE A 13 -3.56 -8.78 -17.66
N ILE A 14 -3.43 -8.86 -18.97
CA ILE A 14 -4.53 -9.05 -19.91
C ILE A 14 -4.32 -10.38 -20.62
N GLU A 15 -5.26 -11.28 -20.49
CA GLU A 15 -5.21 -12.60 -21.11
C GLU A 15 -6.53 -12.93 -21.83
N GLU A 16 -6.43 -13.75 -22.86
CA GLU A 16 -7.62 -14.36 -23.49
C GLU A 16 -8.19 -15.39 -22.52
N ASP A 17 -9.51 -15.39 -22.38
CA ASP A 17 -10.24 -16.34 -21.55
C ASP A 17 -11.33 -17.02 -22.38
N GLU A 18 -11.54 -18.31 -22.16
CA GLU A 18 -12.54 -19.10 -22.93
C GLU A 18 -13.98 -18.74 -22.57
N GLU A 19 -14.20 -18.25 -21.33
CA GLU A 19 -15.54 -17.90 -20.85
C GLU A 19 -15.85 -16.41 -21.09
N ASP A 20 -14.90 -15.51 -20.72
CA ASP A 20 -15.10 -14.06 -20.73
C ASP A 20 -14.47 -13.36 -21.95
N PHE A 21 -13.89 -14.09 -22.91
CA PHE A 21 -13.12 -13.61 -24.06
C PHE A 21 -11.83 -12.85 -23.67
N ILE A 22 -11.89 -11.90 -22.74
CA ILE A 22 -10.75 -11.11 -22.25
C ILE A 22 -10.86 -11.00 -20.74
N LYS A 23 -9.80 -11.42 -20.05
CA LYS A 23 -9.66 -11.33 -18.61
C LYS A 23 -8.63 -10.32 -18.19
N PHE A 24 -9.04 -9.40 -17.34
CA PHE A 24 -8.16 -8.39 -16.71
C PHE A 24 -7.83 -8.80 -15.29
N SER A 25 -6.56 -8.95 -15.00
CA SER A 25 -6.09 -9.35 -13.68
C SER A 25 -5.08 -8.34 -13.15
N THR A 26 -5.44 -7.60 -12.10
CA THR A 26 -4.46 -6.74 -11.40
C THR A 26 -3.47 -7.59 -10.63
N ARG A 27 -2.20 -7.21 -10.69
CA ARG A 27 -1.10 -7.85 -9.94
C ARG A 27 -0.55 -6.85 -8.95
N HIS A 28 -0.39 -7.28 -7.70
CA HIS A 28 0.16 -6.42 -6.67
C HIS A 28 1.62 -6.09 -6.99
N ILE A 29 2.03 -4.85 -6.75
CA ILE A 29 3.38 -4.40 -7.11
C ILE A 29 4.49 -5.16 -6.36
N ASP A 30 4.21 -5.69 -5.19
CA ASP A 30 5.14 -6.51 -4.40
C ASP A 30 5.54 -7.82 -5.10
N GLU A 31 4.66 -8.35 -5.96
CA GLU A 31 4.91 -9.55 -6.74
C GLU A 31 5.65 -9.29 -8.05
N VAL A 32 5.80 -8.01 -8.47
CA VAL A 32 6.14 -7.65 -9.85
C VAL A 32 7.45 -6.90 -9.94
N TYR A 33 8.36 -7.41 -10.75
CA TYR A 33 9.64 -6.79 -11.11
C TYR A 33 9.61 -6.43 -12.58
N ILE A 34 9.89 -5.18 -12.93
CA ILE A 34 9.77 -4.64 -14.27
C ILE A 34 11.12 -4.19 -14.82
N ALA A 35 11.29 -4.30 -16.14
CA ALA A 35 12.41 -3.71 -16.84
C ALA A 35 11.93 -2.95 -18.09
N GLU A 36 12.71 -1.97 -18.50
CA GLU A 36 12.45 -1.11 -19.65
C GLU A 36 13.38 -1.43 -20.81
N ASN A 37 12.89 -1.21 -22.01
CA ASN A 37 13.70 -1.20 -23.21
C ASN A 37 14.44 0.14 -23.39
N ASP A 38 15.22 0.26 -24.47
CA ASP A 38 15.96 1.46 -24.88
C ASP A 38 15.10 2.72 -25.04
N LYS A 39 13.79 2.54 -25.28
CA LYS A 39 12.80 3.62 -25.45
C LYS A 39 12.07 3.98 -24.15
N GLY A 40 12.45 3.38 -23.01
CA GLY A 40 11.80 3.62 -21.73
C GLY A 40 10.40 3.02 -21.61
N ARG A 41 10.05 2.04 -22.47
CA ARG A 41 8.81 1.28 -22.38
C ARG A 41 9.07 -0.03 -21.67
N ILE A 42 8.15 -0.41 -20.79
CA ILE A 42 8.22 -1.70 -20.10
C ILE A 42 7.88 -2.80 -21.12
N ASP A 43 8.81 -3.73 -21.30
CA ASP A 43 8.68 -4.89 -22.17
C ASP A 43 9.03 -6.21 -21.46
N THR A 44 9.48 -6.12 -20.23
CA THR A 44 9.91 -7.27 -19.43
C THR A 44 9.29 -7.22 -18.05
N ILE A 45 8.68 -8.33 -17.64
CA ILE A 45 8.10 -8.51 -16.31
C ILE A 45 8.50 -9.87 -15.77
N TYR A 46 8.89 -9.88 -14.49
CA TYR A 46 9.00 -11.06 -13.65
C TYR A 46 8.01 -10.94 -12.50
N ARG A 47 7.15 -11.92 -12.37
CA ARG A 47 6.19 -11.99 -11.26
C ARG A 47 6.52 -13.18 -10.37
N ARG A 48 6.72 -12.93 -9.08
CA ARG A 48 6.98 -13.94 -8.06
C ARG A 48 5.79 -13.99 -7.11
N PHE A 49 5.12 -15.13 -7.01
CA PHE A 49 3.86 -15.26 -6.27
C PHE A 49 3.65 -16.68 -5.76
N ASN A 50 2.79 -16.82 -4.76
CA ASN A 50 2.46 -18.10 -4.17
C ASN A 50 1.17 -18.68 -4.74
N LEU A 51 1.17 -19.99 -4.97
CA LEU A 51 -0.02 -20.78 -5.25
C LEU A 51 -0.06 -21.98 -4.32
N SER A 52 -1.26 -22.48 -3.97
CA SER A 52 -1.37 -23.75 -3.26
C SER A 52 -0.91 -24.90 -4.15
N ALA A 53 -0.32 -25.95 -3.56
CA ALA A 53 0.16 -27.13 -4.28
C ALA A 53 -0.93 -27.71 -5.19
N ARG A 54 -2.19 -27.79 -4.70
CA ARG A 54 -3.36 -28.19 -5.50
C ARG A 54 -3.54 -27.31 -6.74
N ALA A 55 -3.48 -25.98 -6.59
CA ALA A 55 -3.69 -25.05 -7.69
C ALA A 55 -2.57 -25.16 -8.75
N VAL A 56 -1.32 -25.42 -8.32
CA VAL A 56 -0.19 -25.64 -9.21
C VAL A 56 -0.40 -26.91 -10.03
N VAL A 57 -0.76 -28.02 -9.38
CA VAL A 57 -1.03 -29.29 -10.07
C VAL A 57 -2.24 -29.17 -11.00
N GLN A 58 -3.29 -28.49 -10.59
CA GLN A 58 -4.48 -28.25 -11.41
C GLN A 58 -4.15 -27.43 -12.67
N LYS A 59 -3.28 -26.42 -12.55
CA LYS A 59 -2.93 -25.51 -13.65
C LYS A 59 -1.90 -26.11 -14.61
N PHE A 60 -0.87 -26.81 -14.11
CA PHE A 60 0.27 -27.25 -14.90
C PHE A 60 0.35 -28.77 -15.11
N GLY A 61 -0.51 -29.54 -14.46
CA GLY A 61 -0.64 -30.99 -14.66
C GLY A 61 0.64 -31.74 -14.41
N THR A 62 1.13 -32.48 -15.43
CA THR A 62 2.31 -33.35 -15.34
C THR A 62 3.66 -32.64 -15.41
N ALA A 63 3.68 -31.34 -15.72
CA ALA A 63 4.92 -30.56 -15.79
C ALA A 63 5.50 -30.21 -14.42
N VAL A 64 4.77 -30.50 -13.37
CA VAL A 64 5.11 -30.19 -11.97
C VAL A 64 6.17 -31.17 -11.45
N SER A 65 7.11 -30.69 -10.63
CA SER A 65 8.13 -31.54 -10.00
C SER A 65 7.53 -32.60 -9.07
N GLN A 66 8.26 -33.69 -8.86
CA GLN A 66 7.88 -34.78 -7.95
C GLN A 66 7.62 -34.25 -6.51
N ASP A 67 8.41 -33.29 -6.08
CA ASP A 67 8.30 -32.69 -4.74
C ASP A 67 6.93 -32.04 -4.53
N ILE A 68 6.41 -31.33 -5.53
CA ILE A 68 5.10 -30.69 -5.46
C ILE A 68 3.98 -31.73 -5.55
N LEU A 69 4.14 -32.79 -6.34
CA LEU A 69 3.17 -33.88 -6.39
C LEU A 69 3.04 -34.62 -5.04
N ILE A 70 4.16 -34.82 -4.35
CA ILE A 70 4.16 -35.39 -3.00
C ILE A 70 3.53 -34.42 -2.01
N LEU A 71 3.84 -33.11 -2.15
CA LEU A 71 3.32 -32.06 -1.31
C LEU A 71 1.79 -31.94 -1.46
N GLU A 72 1.28 -31.99 -2.68
CA GLU A 72 -0.16 -31.92 -2.96
C GLU A 72 -0.93 -33.05 -2.28
N LYS A 73 -0.38 -34.29 -2.27
CA LYS A 73 -0.98 -35.42 -1.57
C LYS A 73 -0.95 -35.30 -0.06
N LYS A 74 0.11 -34.66 0.50
CA LYS A 74 0.31 -34.54 1.94
C LYS A 74 -0.42 -33.32 2.52
N ASP A 75 -0.34 -32.19 1.84
CA ASP A 75 -0.89 -30.89 2.24
C ASP A 75 -1.24 -30.07 0.98
N PRO A 76 -2.44 -30.24 0.42
CA PRO A 76 -2.84 -29.60 -0.84
C PRO A 76 -2.90 -28.06 -0.77
N TYR A 77 -3.01 -27.51 0.44
CA TYR A 77 -3.11 -26.05 0.64
C TYR A 77 -1.77 -25.38 0.95
N LYS A 78 -0.70 -26.16 1.07
CA LYS A 78 0.62 -25.58 1.27
C LYS A 78 1.04 -24.74 0.09
N GLU A 79 1.56 -23.56 0.39
CA GLU A 79 2.01 -22.59 -0.62
C GLU A 79 3.30 -23.04 -1.29
N VAL A 80 3.31 -22.88 -2.61
CA VAL A 80 4.46 -23.10 -3.50
C VAL A 80 4.73 -21.80 -4.24
N GLU A 81 5.98 -21.40 -4.24
CA GLU A 81 6.43 -20.18 -4.88
C GLU A 81 6.70 -20.39 -6.36
N ILE A 82 6.06 -19.61 -7.20
CA ILE A 82 6.11 -19.68 -8.66
C ILE A 82 6.64 -18.35 -9.21
N VAL A 83 7.43 -18.44 -10.26
CA VAL A 83 7.84 -17.29 -11.07
C VAL A 83 7.15 -17.36 -12.43
N HIS A 84 6.55 -16.26 -12.83
CA HIS A 84 6.06 -16.03 -14.18
C HIS A 84 6.90 -14.94 -14.83
N ALA A 85 7.60 -15.24 -15.90
CA ALA A 85 8.44 -14.32 -16.65
C ALA A 85 7.81 -14.04 -18.01
N VAL A 86 7.74 -12.77 -18.38
CA VAL A 86 7.36 -12.33 -19.75
C VAL A 86 8.40 -11.34 -20.23
N TYR A 87 9.05 -11.64 -21.33
CA TYR A 87 10.12 -10.83 -21.91
C TYR A 87 10.20 -10.98 -23.43
N PRO A 88 10.84 -10.04 -24.16
CA PRO A 88 11.05 -10.15 -25.60
C PRO A 88 11.90 -11.37 -25.95
N ARG A 89 11.44 -12.17 -26.90
CA ARG A 89 12.15 -13.36 -27.38
C ARG A 89 13.24 -12.97 -28.36
N ALA A 90 14.47 -13.41 -28.12
CA ALA A 90 15.61 -13.16 -28.99
C ALA A 90 15.52 -13.94 -30.32
N ASP A 91 15.02 -15.20 -30.26
CA ASP A 91 14.97 -16.13 -31.38
C ASP A 91 13.59 -16.15 -32.05
N PHE A 92 12.95 -15.01 -32.18
CA PHE A 92 11.64 -14.88 -32.78
C PHE A 92 11.70 -15.13 -34.30
N ASP A 93 10.90 -16.10 -34.77
CA ASP A 93 10.72 -16.39 -36.20
C ASP A 93 9.30 -15.98 -36.65
N PRO A 94 9.16 -14.90 -37.44
CA PRO A 94 7.85 -14.39 -37.87
C PRO A 94 7.09 -15.33 -38.80
N ASN A 95 7.76 -16.34 -39.38
CA ASN A 95 7.10 -17.30 -40.28
C ASN A 95 6.41 -18.45 -39.51
N LYS A 96 6.75 -18.64 -38.24
CA LYS A 96 6.13 -19.65 -37.39
C LYS A 96 5.01 -19.05 -36.55
N LYS A 97 3.84 -19.71 -36.54
CA LYS A 97 2.64 -19.23 -35.84
C LYS A 97 2.35 -19.95 -34.53
N ASP A 98 3.25 -20.79 -34.08
CA ASP A 98 3.10 -21.52 -32.82
C ASP A 98 3.40 -20.64 -31.60
N LYS A 99 2.78 -20.95 -30.47
CA LYS A 99 2.94 -20.19 -29.22
C LYS A 99 4.38 -20.04 -28.74
N LYS A 100 5.27 -20.97 -29.13
CA LYS A 100 6.69 -20.94 -28.80
C LYS A 100 7.52 -20.00 -29.68
N ASN A 101 6.97 -19.48 -30.77
CA ASN A 101 7.65 -18.56 -31.68
C ASN A 101 7.00 -17.16 -31.73
N MET A 102 6.26 -16.78 -30.70
CA MET A 102 5.70 -15.44 -30.57
C MET A 102 6.76 -14.43 -30.08
N PRO A 103 6.59 -13.12 -30.39
CA PRO A 103 7.56 -12.08 -30.06
C PRO A 103 7.88 -11.95 -28.56
N PHE A 104 6.91 -12.19 -27.70
CA PHE A 104 7.11 -12.20 -26.25
C PHE A 104 7.03 -13.62 -25.73
N GLU A 105 8.06 -14.03 -25.01
CA GLU A 105 8.11 -15.31 -24.33
C GLU A 105 7.42 -15.23 -22.97
N SER A 106 6.66 -16.28 -22.63
CA SER A 106 6.01 -16.41 -21.34
C SER A 106 6.39 -17.73 -20.71
N VAL A 107 7.10 -17.68 -19.61
CA VAL A 107 7.62 -18.86 -18.90
C VAL A 107 7.09 -18.88 -17.48
N TYR A 108 6.51 -20.01 -17.09
CA TYR A 108 6.22 -20.31 -15.69
C TYR A 108 7.23 -21.32 -15.18
N MET A 109 7.82 -21.04 -14.00
CA MET A 109 8.79 -21.93 -13.36
C MET A 109 8.60 -22.00 -11.86
N GLU A 110 9.02 -23.11 -11.27
CA GLU A 110 9.13 -23.27 -9.83
C GLU A 110 10.33 -22.47 -9.32
N TYR A 111 10.10 -21.58 -8.35
CA TYR A 111 11.18 -20.73 -7.83
C TYR A 111 12.32 -21.53 -7.20
N LYS A 112 11.99 -22.59 -6.45
CA LYS A 112 12.97 -23.37 -5.68
C LYS A 112 13.90 -24.21 -6.54
N ASN A 113 13.35 -24.86 -7.54
CA ASN A 113 14.07 -25.89 -8.32
C ASN A 113 14.40 -25.42 -9.75
N GLY A 114 13.84 -24.27 -10.17
CA GLY A 114 13.97 -23.81 -11.56
C GLY A 114 13.29 -24.73 -12.60
N ASN A 115 12.39 -25.62 -12.16
CA ASN A 115 11.66 -26.50 -13.06
C ASN A 115 10.68 -25.70 -13.91
N GLU A 116 10.75 -25.87 -15.24
CA GLU A 116 9.83 -25.20 -16.17
C GLU A 116 8.46 -25.89 -16.13
N LEU A 117 7.45 -25.11 -15.76
CA LEU A 117 6.06 -25.57 -15.69
C LEU A 117 5.32 -25.37 -17.00
N SER A 118 5.59 -24.28 -17.69
CA SER A 118 4.95 -23.95 -18.97
C SER A 118 5.76 -22.91 -19.73
N VAL A 119 5.95 -23.14 -21.04
CA VAL A 119 6.55 -22.18 -21.97
C VAL A 119 5.54 -21.88 -23.06
N SER A 120 5.19 -20.61 -23.21
CA SER A 120 4.27 -20.11 -24.23
C SER A 120 4.73 -18.74 -24.75
N GLY A 121 3.88 -17.99 -25.41
CA GLY A 121 4.21 -16.65 -25.87
C GLY A 121 2.99 -15.81 -26.18
N PHE A 122 3.22 -14.53 -26.36
CA PHE A 122 2.23 -13.53 -26.73
C PHE A 122 2.69 -12.76 -27.98
N LYS A 123 1.72 -12.36 -28.81
CA LYS A 123 1.98 -11.50 -29.99
C LYS A 123 2.35 -10.08 -29.57
N GLU A 124 1.72 -9.61 -28.51
CA GLU A 124 1.93 -8.30 -27.91
C GLU A 124 2.24 -8.47 -26.42
N PHE A 125 2.87 -7.46 -25.84
CA PHE A 125 3.17 -7.49 -24.41
C PHE A 125 1.87 -7.49 -23.59
N PRO A 126 1.59 -8.54 -22.78
CA PRO A 126 0.28 -8.75 -22.18
C PRO A 126 0.06 -7.96 -20.89
N PHE A 127 1.01 -7.11 -20.50
CA PHE A 127 0.91 -6.30 -19.29
C PHE A 127 0.75 -4.82 -19.62
N VAL A 128 -0.16 -4.18 -18.92
CA VAL A 128 -0.26 -2.72 -18.85
C VAL A 128 0.30 -2.27 -17.51
N VAL A 129 1.38 -1.49 -17.55
CA VAL A 129 2.10 -1.05 -16.35
C VAL A 129 2.16 0.48 -16.32
N PRO A 130 1.07 1.14 -15.87
CA PRO A 130 1.06 2.59 -15.72
C PRO A 130 1.97 3.01 -14.57
N ARG A 131 2.61 4.17 -14.74
CA ARG A 131 3.43 4.85 -13.73
C ARG A 131 2.87 6.23 -13.51
N TYR A 132 2.63 6.62 -12.26
CA TYR A 132 2.01 7.90 -11.94
C TYR A 132 2.91 9.08 -12.32
N LEU A 133 4.13 9.07 -11.82
CA LEU A 133 5.15 10.06 -12.17
C LEU A 133 6.50 9.37 -12.26
N LYS A 134 7.21 9.52 -13.40
CA LYS A 134 8.50 8.89 -13.61
C LYS A 134 9.63 9.91 -13.57
N ALA A 135 10.64 9.70 -12.75
CA ALA A 135 11.91 10.42 -12.82
C ALA A 135 12.85 9.77 -13.85
N SER A 136 13.80 10.55 -14.38
CA SER A 136 14.62 10.18 -15.55
C SER A 136 15.42 8.87 -15.38
N HIS A 137 15.81 8.52 -14.16
CA HIS A 137 16.63 7.32 -13.90
C HIS A 137 15.90 6.24 -13.11
N GLU A 138 14.59 6.40 -12.91
CA GLU A 138 13.80 5.44 -12.15
C GLU A 138 12.98 4.58 -13.10
N ILE A 139 12.92 3.29 -12.83
CA ILE A 139 12.09 2.34 -13.58
C ILE A 139 10.66 2.37 -13.04
N TYR A 140 10.52 2.41 -11.72
CA TYR A 140 9.22 2.52 -11.04
C TYR A 140 8.78 3.97 -10.94
N GLY A 141 7.47 4.18 -10.92
CA GLY A 141 6.88 5.51 -10.75
C GLY A 141 6.91 5.97 -9.30
N ARG A 142 6.84 7.28 -9.09
CA ARG A 142 6.63 7.92 -7.79
C ARG A 142 5.17 8.26 -7.60
N SER A 143 4.65 8.02 -6.40
CA SER A 143 3.25 8.24 -6.05
C SER A 143 3.03 9.54 -5.27
N PRO A 144 1.80 10.07 -5.26
CA PRO A 144 1.40 11.10 -4.32
C PRO A 144 1.62 10.68 -2.86
N ALA A 145 1.34 9.41 -2.53
CA ALA A 145 1.54 8.89 -1.18
C ALA A 145 3.01 8.93 -0.75
N MET A 146 3.97 8.65 -1.65
CA MET A 146 5.41 8.79 -1.37
C MET A 146 5.77 10.25 -1.06
N THR A 147 5.18 11.19 -1.78
CA THR A 147 5.40 12.64 -1.55
C THR A 147 4.80 13.09 -0.21
N ALA A 148 3.62 12.58 0.15
CA ALA A 148 2.95 12.90 1.41
C ALA A 148 3.55 12.18 2.63
N LEU A 149 4.34 11.11 2.43
CA LEU A 149 4.82 10.23 3.52
C LEU A 149 5.55 10.96 4.65
N PRO A 150 6.42 11.96 4.41
CA PRO A 150 7.06 12.72 5.49
C PRO A 150 6.04 13.45 6.36
N ASP A 151 5.04 14.10 5.74
CA ASP A 151 3.99 14.83 6.44
C ASP A 151 3.07 13.87 7.22
N VAL A 152 2.76 12.70 6.67
CA VAL A 152 1.99 11.65 7.35
C VAL A 152 2.74 11.14 8.59
N LYS A 153 4.05 10.87 8.48
CA LYS A 153 4.87 10.44 9.62
C LYS A 153 4.93 11.52 10.71
N MET A 154 5.12 12.77 10.32
CA MET A 154 5.13 13.91 11.24
C MET A 154 3.78 14.04 11.94
N LEU A 155 2.67 14.02 11.21
CA LEU A 155 1.32 14.09 11.76
C LEU A 155 1.06 12.95 12.76
N ASN A 156 1.46 11.73 12.46
CA ASN A 156 1.31 10.60 13.37
C ASN A 156 2.04 10.81 14.71
N GLU A 157 3.28 11.32 14.69
CA GLU A 157 3.99 11.61 15.94
C GLU A 157 3.40 12.79 16.71
N MET A 158 2.88 13.81 16.01
CA MET A 158 2.16 14.92 16.63
C MET A 158 0.89 14.43 17.33
N VAL A 159 0.03 13.68 16.62
CA VAL A 159 -1.20 13.12 17.18
C VAL A 159 -0.92 12.19 18.35
N LYS A 160 0.09 11.35 18.25
CA LYS A 160 0.53 10.47 19.34
C LYS A 160 0.95 11.28 20.59
N THR A 161 1.63 12.39 20.41
CA THR A 161 2.03 13.29 21.51
C THR A 161 0.81 13.99 22.11
N THR A 162 -0.12 14.47 21.29
CA THR A 162 -1.38 15.08 21.72
C THR A 162 -2.23 14.10 22.51
N ILE A 163 -2.36 12.85 22.06
CA ILE A 163 -3.08 11.79 22.79
C ILE A 163 -2.42 11.54 24.16
N LYS A 164 -1.09 11.42 24.21
CA LYS A 164 -0.37 11.24 25.49
C LYS A 164 -0.54 12.44 26.44
N ALA A 165 -0.58 13.65 25.90
CA ALA A 165 -0.84 14.85 26.70
C ALA A 165 -2.26 14.85 27.27
N ALA A 166 -3.25 14.49 26.43
CA ALA A 166 -4.64 14.34 26.86
C ALA A 166 -4.80 13.25 27.92
N GLN A 167 -4.17 12.09 27.75
CA GLN A 167 -4.17 11.02 28.76
C GLN A 167 -3.61 11.50 30.11
N LYS A 168 -2.49 12.23 30.08
CA LYS A 168 -1.90 12.80 31.32
C LYS A 168 -2.77 13.89 31.94
N GLN A 169 -3.61 14.55 31.15
CA GLN A 169 -4.56 15.55 31.68
C GLN A 169 -5.75 14.87 32.36
N VAL A 170 -6.24 13.75 31.80
CA VAL A 170 -7.36 12.98 32.33
C VAL A 170 -6.93 12.18 33.58
N ASP A 171 -5.75 11.59 33.53
CA ASP A 171 -5.15 10.81 34.61
C ASP A 171 -3.71 11.33 34.91
N PRO A 172 -3.62 12.47 35.62
CA PRO A 172 -2.34 13.12 35.87
C PRO A 172 -1.49 12.32 36.86
N PRO A 173 -0.16 12.32 36.69
CA PRO A 173 0.76 11.84 37.72
C PRO A 173 0.51 12.55 39.03
N LEU A 174 0.53 11.83 40.14
CA LEU A 174 0.31 12.38 41.45
C LEU A 174 1.65 12.73 42.10
N LEU A 175 1.71 13.89 42.70
CA LEU A 175 2.77 14.28 43.62
C LEU A 175 2.39 13.74 45.01
N VAL A 176 3.16 12.78 45.49
CA VAL A 176 2.97 12.18 46.81
C VAL A 176 4.11 12.59 47.70
N PRO A 177 3.86 13.26 48.82
CA PRO A 177 4.91 13.58 49.79
C PRO A 177 5.59 12.34 50.34
N ASP A 178 6.88 12.41 50.60
CA ASP A 178 7.69 11.29 51.07
C ASP A 178 7.33 10.88 52.52
N ASP A 179 6.77 11.81 53.30
CA ASP A 179 6.42 11.59 54.70
C ASP A 179 4.92 11.76 54.95
N GLY A 180 4.32 10.80 55.65
CA GLY A 180 3.01 10.97 56.25
C GLY A 180 1.79 10.37 55.53
N PHE A 181 1.94 9.59 54.46
CA PHE A 181 0.84 8.90 53.81
C PHE A 181 0.80 7.40 54.10
N LEU A 182 -0.41 6.90 54.27
CA LEU A 182 -0.69 5.46 54.34
C LEU A 182 -0.91 4.91 52.97
N LEU A 183 0.05 4.18 52.46
CA LEU A 183 -0.08 3.43 51.18
C LEU A 183 -1.00 2.19 51.35
N PRO A 184 -1.78 1.77 50.35
CA PRO A 184 -1.78 2.26 48.99
C PRO A 184 -2.75 3.44 48.72
N VAL A 185 -2.33 4.39 47.88
CA VAL A 185 -3.18 5.49 47.40
C VAL A 185 -4.24 4.93 46.42
N ARG A 186 -5.52 5.25 46.68
CA ARG A 186 -6.64 4.82 45.81
C ARG A 186 -6.97 5.95 44.80
N THR A 187 -6.71 5.69 43.54
CA THR A 187 -6.96 6.63 42.43
C THR A 187 -8.31 6.42 41.72
N VAL A 188 -9.14 5.50 42.23
CA VAL A 188 -10.48 5.23 41.66
C VAL A 188 -11.47 6.35 42.03
N PRO A 189 -12.48 6.67 41.18
CA PRO A 189 -13.53 7.62 41.52
C PRO A 189 -14.20 7.29 42.85
N GLY A 190 -14.26 8.30 43.76
CA GLY A 190 -14.81 8.13 45.10
C GLY A 190 -13.89 7.40 46.10
N GLY A 191 -12.63 7.10 45.71
CA GLY A 191 -11.65 6.46 46.59
C GLY A 191 -11.27 7.38 47.78
N LEU A 192 -11.31 6.83 49.00
CA LEU A 192 -10.90 7.53 50.21
C LEU A 192 -9.40 7.32 50.44
N ASN A 193 -8.65 8.43 50.51
CA ASN A 193 -7.25 8.45 50.84
C ASN A 193 -7.06 9.15 52.19
N PHE A 194 -6.44 8.48 53.16
CA PHE A 194 -6.23 8.97 54.49
C PHE A 194 -4.84 9.64 54.61
N TYR A 195 -4.77 10.79 55.22
CA TYR A 195 -3.52 11.51 55.49
C TYR A 195 -3.42 11.88 56.97
N ARG A 196 -2.23 12.14 57.45
CA ARG A 196 -1.99 12.46 58.86
C ARG A 196 -2.50 13.88 59.20
N SER A 197 -3.36 13.98 60.19
CA SER A 197 -3.87 15.28 60.65
C SER A 197 -2.73 16.18 61.11
N GLY A 198 -2.71 17.43 60.60
CA GLY A 198 -1.68 18.43 60.96
C GLY A 198 -0.56 18.60 59.91
N THR A 199 -0.46 17.77 58.90
CA THR A 199 0.45 18.00 57.77
C THR A 199 -0.22 18.88 56.72
N ARG A 200 0.52 19.87 56.19
CA ARG A 200 0.08 20.72 55.05
C ARG A 200 0.21 20.01 53.71
N ASP A 201 0.93 18.91 53.70
CA ASP A 201 1.25 18.16 52.48
C ASP A 201 0.06 17.33 52.04
N ARG A 202 -0.42 17.60 50.85
CA ARG A 202 -1.54 16.87 50.19
C ARG A 202 -1.02 16.19 48.95
N ILE A 203 -1.71 15.12 48.57
CA ILE A 203 -1.54 14.52 47.23
C ILE A 203 -2.13 15.51 46.23
N GLU A 204 -1.31 16.03 45.34
CA GLU A 204 -1.73 16.97 44.31
C GLU A 204 -1.47 16.40 42.94
N PRO A 205 -2.42 16.55 41.98
CA PRO A 205 -2.15 16.20 40.60
C PRO A 205 -1.04 17.12 40.03
N LEU A 206 -0.03 16.54 39.38
CA LEU A 206 0.97 17.29 38.63
C LEU A 206 0.30 18.05 37.49
N ASN A 207 0.17 19.37 37.62
CA ASN A 207 -0.43 20.18 36.56
C ASN A 207 0.55 20.37 35.40
N ILE A 208 0.38 19.61 34.36
CA ILE A 208 1.23 19.62 33.17
C ILE A 208 0.59 20.55 32.12
N GLY A 209 0.28 21.77 32.40
CA GLY A 209 -0.18 22.84 31.50
C GLY A 209 -0.48 22.38 30.06
N ALA A 210 -1.59 21.67 29.85
CA ALA A 210 -1.81 20.91 28.60
C ALA A 210 -2.58 21.69 27.50
N ASN A 211 -2.65 23.01 27.62
CA ASN A 211 -3.34 23.79 26.58
C ASN A 211 -2.29 24.24 25.53
N ASN A 212 -2.12 23.43 24.47
CA ASN A 212 -1.22 23.75 23.38
C ASN A 212 -1.99 24.01 22.08
N PRO A 213 -2.57 25.24 21.87
CA PRO A 213 -3.29 25.59 20.65
C PRO A 213 -2.38 25.57 19.41
N LEU A 214 -1.07 25.79 19.56
CA LEU A 214 -0.10 25.70 18.48
C LEU A 214 -0.02 24.29 17.91
N GLY A 215 -0.11 23.26 18.74
CA GLY A 215 -0.07 21.87 18.30
C GLY A 215 -1.25 21.51 17.40
N LEU A 216 -2.46 21.95 17.75
CA LEU A 216 -3.67 21.72 16.96
C LEU A 216 -3.61 22.43 15.59
N ASN A 217 -3.12 23.66 15.54
CA ASN A 217 -2.94 24.41 14.30
C ASN A 217 -1.90 23.72 13.39
N MET A 218 -0.81 23.24 13.94
CA MET A 218 0.21 22.52 13.17
C MET A 218 -0.31 21.20 12.64
N GLU A 219 -1.10 20.45 13.42
CA GLU A 219 -1.74 19.22 12.94
C GLU A 219 -2.67 19.50 11.75
N GLU A 220 -3.50 20.56 11.81
CA GLU A 220 -4.40 20.91 10.73
C GLU A 220 -3.65 21.35 9.48
N GLN A 221 -2.60 22.16 9.62
CA GLN A 221 -1.72 22.52 8.50
C GLN A 221 -1.11 21.27 7.82
N ARG A 222 -0.71 20.24 8.61
CA ARG A 222 -0.20 19.00 8.03
C ARG A 222 -1.29 18.20 7.32
N ARG A 223 -2.52 18.15 7.89
CA ARG A 223 -3.67 17.53 7.21
C ARG A 223 -3.96 18.21 5.88
N ASP A 224 -3.92 19.53 5.84
CA ASP A 224 -4.16 20.29 4.61
C ASP A 224 -3.04 20.09 3.58
N SER A 225 -1.78 20.02 4.01
CA SER A 225 -0.66 19.66 3.13
C SER A 225 -0.85 18.29 2.51
N ILE A 226 -1.25 17.29 3.31
CA ILE A 226 -1.54 15.93 2.83
C ILE A 226 -2.71 15.95 1.84
N ARG A 227 -3.82 16.63 2.16
CA ARG A 227 -5.00 16.77 1.26
C ARG A 227 -4.61 17.40 -0.08
N ALA A 228 -3.73 18.42 -0.04
CA ALA A 228 -3.26 19.10 -1.24
C ALA A 228 -2.46 18.18 -2.17
N VAL A 229 -1.61 17.31 -1.62
CA VAL A 229 -0.83 16.33 -2.41
C VAL A 229 -1.74 15.34 -3.15
N PHE A 230 -2.87 14.98 -2.56
CA PHE A 230 -3.87 14.10 -3.18
C PHE A 230 -4.95 14.84 -3.98
N TYR A 231 -4.82 16.14 -4.17
CA TYR A 231 -5.78 16.99 -4.88
C TYR A 231 -7.21 16.93 -4.34
N VAL A 232 -7.39 16.58 -3.06
CA VAL A 232 -8.71 16.37 -2.45
C VAL A 232 -9.57 17.63 -2.58
N ASN A 233 -9.00 18.80 -2.30
CA ASN A 233 -9.73 20.08 -2.36
C ASN A 233 -10.16 20.47 -3.79
N GLN A 234 -9.46 19.95 -4.81
CA GLN A 234 -9.78 20.20 -6.21
C GLN A 234 -10.78 19.18 -6.77
N LEU A 235 -10.76 17.96 -6.24
CA LEU A 235 -11.66 16.87 -6.68
C LEU A 235 -13.00 16.90 -5.97
N MET A 236 -13.06 17.38 -4.70
CA MET A 236 -14.31 17.54 -3.99
C MET A 236 -15.04 18.78 -4.49
N MET A 237 -16.31 18.63 -4.84
CA MET A 237 -17.19 19.78 -5.02
C MET A 237 -17.38 20.41 -3.64
N GLN A 238 -16.96 21.66 -3.49
CA GLN A 238 -17.41 22.44 -2.34
C GLN A 238 -18.88 22.75 -2.56
N ASP A 239 -19.74 22.32 -1.63
CA ASP A 239 -21.12 22.77 -1.55
C ASP A 239 -21.10 24.27 -1.23
N GLY A 240 -21.06 25.10 -2.27
CA GLY A 240 -21.12 26.53 -2.18
C GLY A 240 -22.51 27.03 -2.54
N PRO A 241 -22.88 28.23 -2.09
CA PRO A 241 -24.18 28.80 -2.44
C PRO A 241 -24.27 29.02 -3.95
N GLN A 242 -25.35 28.52 -4.55
CA GLN A 242 -25.81 28.66 -5.94
C GLN A 242 -24.68 28.97 -6.97
N MET A 243 -24.01 27.93 -7.43
CA MET A 243 -23.09 28.09 -8.57
C MET A 243 -23.85 28.26 -9.87
N THR A 244 -23.37 29.15 -10.73
CA THR A 244 -23.88 29.29 -12.09
C THR A 244 -23.47 28.07 -12.94
N ALA A 245 -24.29 27.74 -13.93
CA ALA A 245 -23.99 26.61 -14.85
C ALA A 245 -22.62 26.76 -15.50
N THR A 246 -22.17 27.95 -15.79
CA THR A 246 -20.86 28.27 -16.37
C THR A 246 -19.70 27.96 -15.41
N GLU A 247 -19.83 28.25 -14.12
CA GLU A 247 -18.83 27.91 -13.10
C GLU A 247 -18.71 26.39 -12.93
N VAL A 248 -19.81 25.66 -12.98
CA VAL A 248 -19.80 24.19 -12.89
C VAL A 248 -19.06 23.59 -14.08
N ILE A 249 -19.27 24.12 -15.29
CA ILE A 249 -18.57 23.66 -16.50
C ILE A 249 -17.08 23.95 -16.39
N GLN A 250 -16.68 25.17 -16.03
CA GLN A 250 -15.26 25.53 -15.89
C GLN A 250 -14.54 24.66 -14.84
N ARG A 251 -15.16 24.42 -13.69
CA ARG A 251 -14.60 23.55 -12.65
C ARG A 251 -14.50 22.09 -13.11
N ASN A 252 -15.45 21.62 -13.89
CA ASN A 252 -15.35 20.27 -14.47
C ASN A 252 -14.21 20.20 -15.49
N GLU A 253 -14.00 21.21 -16.30
CA GLU A 253 -12.86 21.27 -17.22
C GLU A 253 -11.52 21.30 -16.48
N GLU A 254 -11.40 22.07 -15.40
CA GLU A 254 -10.21 22.09 -14.54
C GLU A 254 -9.95 20.72 -13.91
N LYS A 255 -10.99 20.04 -13.41
CA LYS A 255 -10.87 18.66 -12.89
C LYS A 255 -10.42 17.68 -13.94
N MET A 256 -10.97 17.77 -15.15
CA MET A 256 -10.56 16.90 -16.27
C MET A 256 -9.11 17.12 -16.68
N ARG A 257 -8.59 18.35 -16.61
CA ARG A 257 -7.17 18.65 -16.87
C ARG A 257 -6.22 18.05 -15.82
N LEU A 258 -6.69 17.85 -14.57
CA LEU A 258 -5.90 17.21 -13.52
C LEU A 258 -5.88 15.68 -13.65
N LEU A 259 -6.91 15.12 -14.27
CA LEU A 259 -7.04 13.67 -14.45
C LEU A 259 -6.39 13.16 -15.75
N GLY A 260 -5.94 14.04 -16.65
CA GLY A 260 -5.29 13.73 -17.93
C GLY A 260 -6.27 13.82 -19.08
#